data_a756e4cc830582aeb3cb50aa7ffcbec4
#
_entry.id   a756e4cc830582aeb3cb50aa7ffcbec4
#
_cell.length_a   1.000
_cell.length_b   1.000
_cell.length_c   1.000
_cell.angle_alpha   90.00
_cell.angle_beta   90.00
_cell.angle_gamma   90.00
#
_symmetry.space_group_name_H-M   'P 1'
#
loop_
_entity.id
_entity.type
_entity.pdbx_description
1 polymer ?
#
loop_
_entity_poly.entity_id
_entity_poly.type
_entity_poly.pdbx_seq_one_letter_code
_entity_poly.pdbx_strand_id
1 'polypeptide(L)'
;MKRILFALVLLTASTSGAAEPVQLFNGRDLTGWKTADLFEGGKVAVLPDGAVECDFGNPMTGIAYTNTPPRMNYELSLQAVRVQGSDFFVALTLPIETNYCTIIIGGWGGNLCGISSVDYLDASENQWSENTTLENERWYTLRVRVTPGVLQVFLDETLYTARVEGPPSRFSLRSGSDIDKTGPLGLASYRTKARWRNFTLTPITELGPKDKPMLEE
;
A
#
# COMPACT_ATOMS: atom_id res chain seq x y z
N MET A 1 -64.88 -14.75 -24.36
CA MET A 1 -64.00 -14.08 -23.33
C MET A 1 -62.64 -14.69 -23.48
N LYS A 2 -61.67 -13.91 -24.06
CA LYS A 2 -60.26 -14.33 -24.20
C LYS A 2 -59.48 -13.82 -22.98
N ARG A 3 -58.91 -14.73 -22.20
CA ARG A 3 -58.00 -14.41 -21.08
C ARG A 3 -56.60 -14.18 -21.65
N ILE A 4 -56.10 -12.94 -21.49
CA ILE A 4 -54.73 -12.58 -21.81
C ILE A 4 -53.90 -12.86 -20.56
N LEU A 5 -52.95 -13.81 -20.64
CA LEU A 5 -52.00 -14.11 -19.60
C LEU A 5 -50.82 -13.12 -19.76
N PHE A 6 -50.63 -12.23 -18.79
CA PHE A 6 -49.42 -11.42 -18.72
C PHE A 6 -48.32 -12.24 -18.03
N ALA A 7 -47.30 -12.59 -18.80
CA ALA A 7 -46.07 -13.16 -18.24
C ALA A 7 -45.22 -12.06 -17.64
N LEU A 8 -45.07 -12.05 -16.32
CA LEU A 8 -44.15 -11.16 -15.61
C LEU A 8 -42.71 -11.70 -15.75
N VAL A 9 -41.91 -11.08 -16.60
CA VAL A 9 -40.47 -11.38 -16.71
C VAL A 9 -39.76 -10.69 -15.53
N LEU A 10 -39.37 -11.45 -14.50
CA LEU A 10 -38.48 -10.98 -13.46
C LEU A 10 -37.06 -10.85 -14.06
N LEU A 11 -36.65 -9.62 -14.35
CA LEU A 11 -35.23 -9.32 -14.58
C LEU A 11 -34.50 -9.44 -13.24
N THR A 12 -33.78 -10.51 -13.03
CA THR A 12 -32.78 -10.58 -11.93
C THR A 12 -31.61 -9.73 -12.33
N ALA A 13 -31.50 -8.52 -11.76
CA ALA A 13 -30.27 -7.72 -11.83
C ALA A 13 -29.18 -8.48 -11.08
N SER A 14 -28.22 -9.06 -11.81
CA SER A 14 -26.99 -9.55 -11.23
C SER A 14 -26.20 -8.32 -10.75
N THR A 15 -26.19 -8.07 -9.45
CA THR A 15 -25.24 -7.13 -8.86
C THR A 15 -23.86 -7.75 -9.01
N SER A 16 -23.05 -7.22 -9.93
CA SER A 16 -21.60 -7.45 -9.95
C SER A 16 -21.07 -6.94 -8.61
N GLY A 17 -20.90 -7.85 -7.65
CA GLY A 17 -20.42 -7.52 -6.32
C GLY A 17 -18.94 -7.25 -6.39
N ALA A 18 -18.53 -6.00 -6.18
CA ALA A 18 -17.14 -5.72 -5.83
C ALA A 18 -16.74 -6.59 -4.63
N ALA A 19 -15.56 -7.18 -4.65
CA ALA A 19 -15.09 -8.01 -3.54
C ALA A 19 -14.96 -7.15 -2.26
N GLU A 20 -15.42 -7.70 -1.13
CA GLU A 20 -15.39 -7.00 0.14
C GLU A 20 -13.94 -6.82 0.64
N PRO A 21 -13.59 -5.64 1.17
CA PRO A 21 -12.28 -5.40 1.77
C PRO A 21 -12.03 -6.28 3.00
N VAL A 22 -10.87 -6.88 3.07
CA VAL A 22 -10.39 -7.62 4.25
C VAL A 22 -9.58 -6.67 5.12
N GLN A 23 -9.96 -6.54 6.41
CA GLN A 23 -9.18 -5.76 7.38
C GLN A 23 -7.89 -6.49 7.73
N LEU A 24 -6.74 -5.86 7.52
CA LEU A 24 -5.43 -6.39 7.89
C LEU A 24 -5.03 -6.00 9.31
N PHE A 25 -5.48 -4.84 9.81
CA PHE A 25 -5.40 -4.46 11.22
C PHE A 25 -6.73 -4.70 11.92
N ASN A 26 -6.68 -5.42 13.05
CA ASN A 26 -7.88 -5.67 13.86
C ASN A 26 -8.18 -4.53 14.86
N GLY A 27 -7.28 -3.53 14.99
CA GLY A 27 -7.42 -2.39 15.88
C GLY A 27 -7.30 -2.71 17.40
N ARG A 28 -6.81 -3.88 17.75
CA ARG A 28 -6.71 -4.35 19.17
C ARG A 28 -5.31 -4.79 19.55
N ASP A 29 -4.66 -5.52 18.66
CA ASP A 29 -3.33 -6.10 18.86
C ASP A 29 -2.65 -6.34 17.50
N LEU A 30 -1.45 -6.90 17.53
CA LEU A 30 -0.68 -7.23 16.33
C LEU A 30 -1.00 -8.64 15.78
N THR A 31 -2.17 -9.22 16.05
CA THR A 31 -2.56 -10.49 15.43
C THR A 31 -2.47 -10.43 13.92
N GLY A 32 -1.74 -11.36 13.31
CA GLY A 32 -1.42 -11.35 11.86
C GLY A 32 -0.20 -10.51 11.48
N TRP A 33 0.45 -9.87 12.47
CA TRP A 33 1.65 -9.05 12.30
C TRP A 33 2.71 -9.38 13.34
N LYS A 34 3.94 -9.06 13.03
CA LYS A 34 5.07 -9.08 13.97
C LYS A 34 5.89 -7.81 13.80
N THR A 35 6.59 -7.38 14.85
CA THR A 35 7.64 -6.37 14.71
C THR A 35 8.69 -6.90 13.75
N ALA A 36 9.07 -6.09 12.75
CA ALA A 36 10.11 -6.44 11.80
C ALA A 36 11.48 -6.46 12.52
N ASP A 37 12.34 -7.41 12.14
CA ASP A 37 13.68 -7.56 12.72
C ASP A 37 14.66 -6.54 12.15
N LEU A 38 14.36 -5.26 12.38
CA LEU A 38 15.14 -4.11 11.96
C LEU A 38 16.19 -3.79 13.02
N PHE A 39 17.39 -3.41 12.58
CA PHE A 39 18.48 -3.03 13.50
C PHE A 39 18.07 -1.86 14.40
N GLU A 40 18.20 -2.03 15.72
CA GLU A 40 17.80 -1.04 16.73
C GLU A 40 16.41 -0.41 16.46
N GLY A 41 15.45 -1.24 16.04
CA GLY A 41 14.06 -0.82 15.81
C GLY A 41 13.41 -0.30 17.08
N GLY A 42 12.60 0.75 16.96
CA GLY A 42 11.86 1.35 18.07
C GLY A 42 10.69 0.48 18.54
N LYS A 43 9.99 0.95 19.56
CA LYS A 43 8.81 0.28 20.09
C LYS A 43 7.66 0.32 19.09
N VAL A 44 6.95 -0.82 18.97
CA VAL A 44 5.68 -0.91 18.23
C VAL A 44 4.55 -1.19 19.24
N ALA A 45 3.45 -0.47 19.13
CA ALA A 45 2.28 -0.65 20.00
C ALA A 45 0.99 -0.39 19.23
N VAL A 46 -0.10 -1.07 19.63
CA VAL A 46 -1.46 -0.71 19.18
C VAL A 46 -2.05 0.24 20.22
N LEU A 47 -2.55 1.37 19.75
CA LEU A 47 -3.12 2.41 20.59
C LEU A 47 -4.62 2.16 20.86
N PRO A 48 -5.21 2.80 21.90
CA PRO A 48 -6.63 2.64 22.21
C PRO A 48 -7.60 3.02 21.08
N ASP A 49 -7.17 3.88 20.14
CA ASP A 49 -7.93 4.26 18.94
C ASP A 49 -7.79 3.25 17.78
N GLY A 50 -7.05 2.16 18.01
CA GLY A 50 -6.83 1.08 17.05
C GLY A 50 -5.69 1.33 16.06
N ALA A 51 -4.99 2.47 16.14
CA ALA A 51 -3.83 2.72 15.32
C ALA A 51 -2.59 1.93 15.80
N VAL A 52 -1.78 1.45 14.88
CA VAL A 52 -0.44 0.93 15.17
C VAL A 52 0.53 2.09 15.19
N GLU A 53 1.19 2.32 16.33
CA GLU A 53 2.25 3.32 16.47
C GLU A 53 3.61 2.64 16.39
N CYS A 54 4.49 3.18 15.56
CA CYS A 54 5.92 2.89 15.54
C CYS A 54 6.69 4.09 16.06
N ASP A 55 7.46 3.90 17.12
CA ASP A 55 8.36 4.92 17.65
C ASP A 55 9.65 5.00 16.82
N PHE A 56 10.48 6.00 17.08
CA PHE A 56 11.76 6.16 16.39
C PHE A 56 12.59 4.88 16.47
N GLY A 57 13.18 4.51 15.33
CA GLY A 57 14.23 3.49 15.23
C GLY A 57 15.57 4.10 14.86
N ASN A 58 16.62 3.29 14.86
CA ASN A 58 17.96 3.67 14.44
C ASN A 58 18.46 2.75 13.30
N PRO A 59 18.10 3.00 12.02
CA PRO A 59 17.26 4.15 11.63
C PRO A 59 15.75 3.84 11.50
N MET A 60 15.33 2.58 11.41
CA MET A 60 13.95 2.20 11.04
C MET A 60 13.21 1.46 12.17
N THR A 61 11.89 1.63 12.20
CA THR A 61 10.95 0.80 12.96
C THR A 61 9.86 0.30 12.01
N GLY A 62 9.41 -0.94 12.16
CA GLY A 62 8.41 -1.48 11.26
C GLY A 62 7.75 -2.76 11.74
N ILE A 63 6.79 -3.21 10.94
CA ILE A 63 6.05 -4.45 11.12
C ILE A 63 6.00 -5.25 9.82
N ALA A 64 5.95 -6.56 9.93
CA ALA A 64 5.81 -7.49 8.83
C ALA A 64 4.55 -8.35 9.01
N TYR A 65 3.80 -8.54 7.94
CA TYR A 65 2.62 -9.39 7.90
C TYR A 65 3.03 -10.86 7.97
N THR A 66 2.36 -11.64 8.81
CA THR A 66 2.74 -13.04 9.07
C THR A 66 2.00 -14.04 8.19
N ASN A 67 0.91 -13.61 7.53
CA ASN A 67 0.19 -14.45 6.58
C ASN A 67 0.72 -14.21 5.15
N THR A 68 0.27 -15.02 4.20
CA THR A 68 0.65 -14.89 2.80
C THR A 68 -0.28 -13.91 2.10
N PRO A 69 0.19 -12.72 1.67
CA PRO A 69 -0.61 -11.79 0.88
C PRO A 69 -0.75 -12.29 -0.57
N PRO A 70 -1.82 -11.88 -1.29
CA PRO A 70 -1.89 -12.09 -2.73
C PRO A 70 -0.75 -11.35 -3.40
N ARG A 71 -0.32 -11.85 -4.56
CA ARG A 71 0.81 -11.29 -5.30
C ARG A 71 0.37 -10.46 -6.52
N MET A 72 -0.93 -10.49 -6.84
CA MET A 72 -1.54 -9.85 -8.01
C MET A 72 -3.03 -9.66 -7.78
N ASN A 73 -3.65 -8.74 -8.53
CA ASN A 73 -5.08 -8.45 -8.52
C ASN A 73 -5.61 -8.08 -7.13
N TYR A 74 -4.96 -7.11 -6.52
CA TYR A 74 -5.39 -6.57 -5.23
C TYR A 74 -5.20 -5.06 -5.14
N GLU A 75 -5.96 -4.45 -4.25
CA GLU A 75 -5.79 -3.08 -3.80
C GLU A 75 -5.51 -3.08 -2.30
N LEU A 76 -4.47 -2.35 -1.88
CA LEU A 76 -4.21 -2.01 -0.49
C LEU A 76 -4.68 -0.58 -0.24
N SER A 77 -5.29 -0.35 0.91
CA SER A 77 -5.61 0.99 1.40
C SER A 77 -5.29 1.10 2.88
N LEU A 78 -4.65 2.19 3.29
CA LEU A 78 -4.38 2.49 4.70
C LEU A 78 -4.38 3.98 4.96
N GLN A 79 -4.58 4.35 6.22
CA GLN A 79 -4.34 5.71 6.69
C GLN A 79 -3.04 5.76 7.48
N ALA A 80 -2.25 6.81 7.23
CA ALA A 80 -0.95 7.02 7.85
C ALA A 80 -0.78 8.47 8.29
N VAL A 81 -0.05 8.68 9.39
CA VAL A 81 0.31 10.01 9.89
C VAL A 81 1.75 10.01 10.36
N ARG A 82 2.47 11.08 10.03
CA ARG A 82 3.76 11.43 10.63
C ARG A 82 3.49 12.21 11.91
N VAL A 83 3.71 11.57 13.08
CA VAL A 83 3.49 12.20 14.39
C VAL A 83 4.65 13.12 14.71
N GLN A 84 5.88 12.65 14.48
CA GLN A 84 7.11 13.39 14.75
C GLN A 84 8.24 12.86 13.87
N GLY A 85 9.17 13.75 13.52
CA GLY A 85 10.29 13.42 12.63
C GLY A 85 10.18 14.14 11.29
N SER A 86 11.14 13.86 10.40
CA SER A 86 11.29 14.56 9.13
C SER A 86 11.72 13.63 7.99
N ASP A 87 11.39 12.35 8.09
CA ASP A 87 11.65 11.39 7.01
C ASP A 87 10.41 10.52 6.78
N PHE A 88 10.53 9.42 6.03
CA PHE A 88 9.34 8.68 5.65
C PHE A 88 8.60 8.10 6.87
N PHE A 89 7.29 8.28 6.83
CA PHE A 89 6.36 7.70 7.79
C PHE A 89 5.58 6.52 7.20
N VAL A 90 5.78 6.26 5.90
CA VAL A 90 5.36 5.03 5.24
C VAL A 90 6.47 4.55 4.31
N ALA A 91 6.95 3.34 4.55
CA ALA A 91 7.58 2.48 3.58
C ALA A 91 6.73 1.21 3.52
N LEU A 92 5.81 1.15 2.55
CA LEU A 92 4.93 0.00 2.35
C LEU A 92 5.59 -0.98 1.39
N THR A 93 6.16 -2.05 1.93
CA THR A 93 6.67 -3.18 1.15
C THR A 93 5.50 -4.05 0.72
N LEU A 94 5.45 -4.41 -0.56
CA LEU A 94 4.36 -5.21 -1.13
C LEU A 94 4.85 -6.11 -2.28
N PRO A 95 4.19 -7.27 -2.51
CA PRO A 95 4.52 -8.17 -3.61
C PRO A 95 3.91 -7.71 -4.94
N ILE A 96 4.67 -7.90 -6.01
CA ILE A 96 4.21 -7.71 -7.40
C ILE A 96 4.60 -8.97 -8.17
N GLU A 97 3.67 -9.88 -8.40
CA GLU A 97 3.92 -11.20 -8.97
C GLU A 97 5.09 -11.95 -8.30
N THR A 98 6.21 -12.08 -9.00
CA THR A 98 7.42 -12.75 -8.50
C THR A 98 8.33 -11.83 -7.69
N ASN A 99 8.13 -10.52 -7.78
CA ASN A 99 8.99 -9.50 -7.20
C ASN A 99 8.30 -8.70 -6.09
N TYR A 100 8.97 -7.69 -5.59
CA TYR A 100 8.52 -6.78 -4.53
C TYR A 100 8.96 -5.36 -4.85
N CYS A 101 8.24 -4.38 -4.30
CA CYS A 101 8.72 -3.00 -4.22
C CYS A 101 8.32 -2.37 -2.90
N THR A 102 8.78 -1.14 -2.66
CA THR A 102 8.41 -0.35 -1.49
C THR A 102 7.85 1.00 -1.95
N ILE A 103 6.66 1.35 -1.49
CA ILE A 103 6.08 2.68 -1.68
C ILE A 103 6.54 3.56 -0.53
N ILE A 104 7.22 4.67 -0.84
CA ILE A 104 7.75 5.62 0.13
C ILE A 104 6.86 6.86 0.16
N ILE A 105 6.45 7.27 1.36
CA ILE A 105 5.73 8.52 1.60
C ILE A 105 6.51 9.35 2.62
N GLY A 106 7.00 10.50 2.18
CA GLY A 106 7.72 11.47 2.99
C GLY A 106 9.17 11.13 3.26
N GLY A 107 9.85 10.50 2.31
CA GLY A 107 11.27 10.19 2.39
C GLY A 107 12.20 11.37 2.07
N TRP A 108 13.51 11.13 2.15
CA TRP A 108 14.59 12.06 1.80
C TRP A 108 14.40 13.46 2.37
N GLY A 109 14.21 13.56 3.67
CA GLY A 109 14.00 14.84 4.36
C GLY A 109 12.53 15.23 4.50
N GLY A 110 11.59 14.31 4.25
CA GLY A 110 10.20 14.43 4.64
C GLY A 110 9.20 14.71 3.54
N ASN A 111 9.63 14.97 2.31
CA ASN A 111 8.74 15.43 1.24
C ASN A 111 8.66 14.48 0.02
N LEU A 112 9.60 13.56 -0.16
CA LEU A 112 9.61 12.72 -1.34
C LEU A 112 8.59 11.58 -1.20
N CYS A 113 7.65 11.50 -2.15
CA CYS A 113 6.79 10.36 -2.39
C CYS A 113 7.29 9.62 -3.63
N GLY A 114 7.35 8.28 -3.60
CA GLY A 114 7.89 7.54 -4.74
C GLY A 114 7.84 6.03 -4.57
N ILE A 115 8.38 5.32 -5.55
CA ILE A 115 8.46 3.86 -5.59
C ILE A 115 9.93 3.44 -5.57
N SER A 116 10.31 2.65 -4.60
CA SER A 116 11.68 2.15 -4.39
C SER A 116 11.67 0.60 -4.46
N SER A 117 12.23 -0.07 -5.49
CA SER A 117 12.94 0.51 -6.63
C SER A 117 12.23 0.12 -7.92
N VAL A 118 12.38 0.96 -8.96
CA VAL A 118 11.94 0.65 -10.33
C VAL A 118 13.16 0.68 -11.23
N ASP A 119 13.36 -0.39 -12.02
CA ASP A 119 14.52 -0.58 -12.90
C ASP A 119 15.87 -0.43 -12.15
N TYR A 120 15.89 -0.92 -10.89
CA TYR A 120 17.00 -0.81 -9.92
C TYR A 120 17.31 0.63 -9.45
N LEU A 121 16.55 1.63 -9.87
CA LEU A 121 16.67 3.02 -9.42
C LEU A 121 15.77 3.24 -8.19
N ASP A 122 16.34 3.89 -7.18
CA ASP A 122 15.61 4.21 -5.95
C ASP A 122 14.55 5.30 -6.18
N ALA A 123 13.66 5.54 -5.22
CA ALA A 123 12.63 6.57 -5.33
C ALA A 123 13.19 7.96 -5.62
N SER A 124 14.39 8.29 -5.12
CA SER A 124 15.05 9.58 -5.41
C SER A 124 15.71 9.66 -6.80
N GLU A 125 15.75 8.55 -7.54
CA GLU A 125 16.52 8.42 -8.78
C GLU A 125 15.64 8.11 -9.99
N ASN A 126 14.37 7.70 -9.77
CA ASN A 126 13.46 7.33 -10.85
C ASN A 126 12.37 8.39 -11.09
N GLN A 127 11.70 8.30 -12.23
CA GLN A 127 10.70 9.28 -12.68
C GLN A 127 9.32 9.18 -11.99
N TRP A 128 9.10 8.15 -11.16
CA TRP A 128 7.83 7.94 -10.44
C TRP A 128 7.85 8.50 -9.03
N SER A 129 8.66 9.52 -8.80
CA SER A 129 8.74 10.24 -7.54
C SER A 129 8.39 11.72 -7.72
N GLU A 130 7.88 12.30 -6.63
CA GLU A 130 7.50 13.70 -6.56
C GLU A 130 7.80 14.25 -5.16
N ASN A 131 8.25 15.51 -5.10
CA ASN A 131 8.35 16.24 -3.84
C ASN A 131 6.99 16.87 -3.51
N THR A 132 6.39 16.40 -2.44
CA THR A 132 5.05 16.78 -2.00
C THR A 132 5.11 17.36 -0.60
N THR A 133 4.46 18.50 -0.36
CA THR A 133 4.39 19.06 0.99
C THR A 133 3.51 18.18 1.89
N LEU A 134 4.14 17.61 2.93
CA LEU A 134 3.50 16.72 3.89
C LEU A 134 3.59 17.32 5.29
N GLU A 135 2.43 17.51 5.92
CA GLU A 135 2.30 18.07 7.25
C GLU A 135 2.40 16.98 8.32
N ASN A 136 3.04 17.30 9.45
CA ASN A 136 2.96 16.45 10.64
C ASN A 136 1.54 16.48 11.23
N GLU A 137 1.17 15.40 11.91
CA GLU A 137 -0.14 15.22 12.57
C GLU A 137 -1.36 15.23 11.64
N ARG A 138 -1.16 15.30 10.33
CA ARG A 138 -2.20 15.11 9.32
C ARG A 138 -2.26 13.64 8.89
N TRP A 139 -3.46 13.07 8.90
CA TRP A 139 -3.72 11.74 8.34
C TRP A 139 -3.83 11.82 6.82
N TYR A 140 -3.11 10.93 6.16
CA TYR A 140 -3.11 10.74 4.71
C TYR A 140 -3.67 9.36 4.40
N THR A 141 -4.40 9.23 3.29
CA THR A 141 -4.87 7.94 2.78
C THR A 141 -3.97 7.50 1.63
N LEU A 142 -3.26 6.39 1.82
CA LEU A 142 -2.48 5.73 0.78
C LEU A 142 -3.30 4.58 0.19
N ARG A 143 -3.41 4.54 -1.13
CA ARG A 143 -4.04 3.46 -1.87
C ARG A 143 -3.09 2.96 -2.96
N VAL A 144 -2.93 1.65 -3.06
CA VAL A 144 -2.03 1.00 -4.02
C VAL A 144 -2.76 -0.14 -4.71
N ARG A 145 -2.80 -0.12 -6.04
CA ARG A 145 -3.41 -1.17 -6.87
C ARG A 145 -2.32 -1.93 -7.62
N VAL A 146 -2.39 -3.26 -7.56
CA VAL A 146 -1.49 -4.17 -8.25
C VAL A 146 -2.30 -5.06 -9.18
N THR A 147 -2.11 -4.87 -10.47
CA THR A 147 -2.78 -5.63 -11.55
C THR A 147 -1.76 -6.10 -12.58
N PRO A 148 -2.10 -7.05 -13.49
CA PRO A 148 -1.14 -7.57 -14.44
C PRO A 148 -0.48 -6.46 -15.27
N GLY A 149 0.83 -6.29 -15.06
CA GLY A 149 1.63 -5.29 -15.77
C GLY A 149 1.40 -3.83 -15.34
N VAL A 150 0.63 -3.56 -14.27
CA VAL A 150 0.38 -2.19 -13.80
C VAL A 150 0.42 -2.07 -12.28
N LEU A 151 1.25 -1.17 -11.79
CA LEU A 151 1.24 -0.68 -10.42
C LEU A 151 0.72 0.75 -10.40
N GLN A 152 -0.29 1.03 -9.58
CA GLN A 152 -0.82 2.39 -9.39
C GLN A 152 -0.75 2.76 -7.91
N VAL A 153 -0.32 3.98 -7.63
CA VAL A 153 -0.20 4.56 -6.28
C VAL A 153 -0.98 5.87 -6.23
N PHE A 154 -1.72 6.08 -5.14
CA PHE A 154 -2.50 7.29 -4.89
C PHE A 154 -2.34 7.70 -3.43
N LEU A 155 -1.92 8.92 -3.19
CA LEU A 155 -1.94 9.56 -1.87
C LEU A 155 -3.00 10.65 -1.87
N ASP A 156 -3.98 10.59 -0.94
CA ASP A 156 -5.15 11.47 -0.91
C ASP A 156 -5.75 11.67 -2.32
N GLU A 157 -5.87 10.57 -3.07
CA GLU A 157 -6.33 10.46 -4.46
C GLU A 157 -5.47 11.25 -5.49
N THR A 158 -5.07 12.47 -5.21
CA THR A 158 -4.40 13.36 -6.17
C THR A 158 -3.17 14.09 -5.62
N LEU A 159 -2.89 14.01 -4.32
CA LEU A 159 -1.75 14.70 -3.71
C LEU A 159 -0.40 14.16 -4.25
N TYR A 160 -0.34 12.84 -4.45
CA TYR A 160 0.71 12.17 -5.21
C TYR A 160 0.09 11.00 -5.96
N THR A 161 0.43 10.86 -7.23
CA THR A 161 0.00 9.70 -8.04
C THR A 161 1.16 9.15 -8.84
N ALA A 162 1.24 7.84 -8.93
CA ALA A 162 2.19 7.18 -9.81
C ALA A 162 1.53 6.00 -10.53
N ARG A 163 1.96 5.78 -11.78
CA ARG A 163 1.58 4.63 -12.58
C ARG A 163 2.82 4.07 -13.25
N VAL A 164 3.15 2.82 -12.93
CA VAL A 164 4.26 2.08 -13.55
C VAL A 164 3.69 0.93 -14.34
N GLU A 165 4.05 0.84 -15.60
CA GLU A 165 3.66 -0.25 -16.50
C GLU A 165 4.87 -1.13 -16.85
N GLY A 166 4.61 -2.40 -17.10
CA GLY A 166 5.62 -3.36 -17.55
C GLY A 166 5.72 -4.60 -16.69
N PRO A 167 6.69 -5.47 -16.98
CA PRO A 167 6.84 -6.76 -16.31
C PRO A 167 7.28 -6.61 -14.85
N PRO A 168 7.03 -7.62 -14.00
CA PRO A 168 7.40 -7.58 -12.57
C PRO A 168 8.93 -7.46 -12.36
N SER A 169 9.75 -7.84 -13.34
CA SER A 169 11.21 -7.69 -13.27
C SER A 169 11.71 -6.23 -13.13
N ARG A 170 10.86 -5.26 -13.43
CA ARG A 170 11.16 -3.84 -13.20
C ARG A 170 11.22 -3.48 -11.72
N PHE A 171 10.57 -4.24 -10.86
CA PHE A 171 10.44 -3.94 -9.44
C PHE A 171 11.46 -4.72 -8.62
N SER A 172 12.03 -4.09 -7.61
CA SER A 172 12.94 -4.71 -6.65
C SER A 172 12.87 -3.98 -5.30
N LEU A 173 13.38 -4.62 -4.25
CA LEU A 173 13.65 -3.94 -2.98
C LEU A 173 15.00 -3.23 -3.07
N ARG A 174 15.12 -2.11 -2.34
CA ARG A 174 16.37 -1.36 -2.27
C ARG A 174 17.49 -2.23 -1.70
N SER A 175 18.55 -2.39 -2.46
CA SER A 175 19.74 -3.11 -2.04
C SER A 175 20.45 -2.41 -0.86
N GLY A 176 20.99 -3.20 0.08
CA GLY A 176 21.75 -2.68 1.21
C GLY A 176 20.94 -1.94 2.27
N SER A 177 19.62 -2.08 2.25
CA SER A 177 18.73 -1.61 3.32
C SER A 177 18.03 -2.82 3.96
N ASP A 178 17.65 -2.69 5.23
CA ASP A 178 16.91 -3.73 5.96
C ASP A 178 15.41 -3.80 5.59
N ILE A 179 14.99 -3.12 4.52
CA ILE A 179 13.57 -3.04 4.14
C ILE A 179 12.99 -4.39 3.75
N ASP A 180 13.81 -5.32 3.28
CA ASP A 180 13.44 -6.70 2.98
C ASP A 180 12.87 -7.45 4.18
N LYS A 181 13.27 -7.08 5.41
CA LYS A 181 12.78 -7.64 6.67
C LYS A 181 11.31 -7.29 6.95
N THR A 182 10.74 -6.34 6.22
CA THR A 182 9.30 -6.03 6.25
C THR A 182 8.48 -6.87 5.25
N GLY A 183 9.14 -7.66 4.40
CA GLY A 183 8.45 -8.54 3.44
C GLY A 183 7.76 -9.75 4.10
N PRO A 184 6.83 -10.38 3.35
CA PRO A 184 6.37 -10.12 1.98
C PRO A 184 5.44 -8.91 1.86
N LEU A 185 4.78 -8.49 2.94
CA LEU A 185 3.96 -7.30 3.08
C LEU A 185 4.29 -6.67 4.42
N GLY A 186 4.54 -5.37 4.46
CA GLY A 186 4.86 -4.70 5.71
C GLY A 186 4.97 -3.20 5.61
N LEU A 187 5.16 -2.59 6.76
CA LEU A 187 5.24 -1.14 6.94
C LEU A 187 6.47 -0.79 7.76
N ALA A 188 7.16 0.28 7.39
CA ALA A 188 8.22 0.86 8.19
C ALA A 188 8.19 2.39 8.16
N SER A 189 8.81 3.00 9.17
CA SER A 189 9.16 4.41 9.23
C SER A 189 10.67 4.57 9.44
N TYR A 190 11.22 5.70 9.03
CA TYR A 190 12.65 6.00 9.13
C TYR A 190 12.88 7.26 9.94
N ARG A 191 13.57 7.14 11.08
CA ARG A 191 13.83 8.27 12.01
C ARG A 191 12.58 9.12 12.26
N THR A 192 11.43 8.47 12.33
CA THR A 192 10.12 9.11 12.34
C THR A 192 9.17 8.29 13.22
N LYS A 193 8.46 8.96 14.11
CA LYS A 193 7.32 8.39 14.81
C LYS A 193 6.12 8.44 13.89
N ALA A 194 5.59 7.27 13.55
CA ALA A 194 4.46 7.11 12.63
C ALA A 194 3.30 6.36 13.26
N ARG A 195 2.09 6.58 12.76
CA ARG A 195 0.91 5.77 13.07
C ARG A 195 0.22 5.33 11.80
N TRP A 196 -0.31 4.09 11.83
CA TRP A 196 -1.05 3.48 10.73
C TRP A 196 -2.35 2.89 11.24
N ARG A 197 -3.43 3.02 10.46
CA ARG A 197 -4.73 2.42 10.77
C ARG A 197 -5.53 2.13 9.50
N ASN A 198 -6.67 1.45 9.65
CA ASN A 198 -7.59 1.15 8.54
C ASN A 198 -6.90 0.46 7.37
N PHE A 199 -5.95 -0.45 7.66
CA PHE A 199 -5.22 -1.17 6.63
C PHE A 199 -6.09 -2.30 6.09
N THR A 200 -6.49 -2.18 4.83
CA THR A 200 -7.36 -3.12 4.13
C THR A 200 -6.70 -3.66 2.88
N LEU A 201 -7.14 -4.87 2.50
CA LEU A 201 -6.84 -5.50 1.24
C LEU A 201 -8.15 -5.85 0.54
N THR A 202 -8.34 -5.35 -0.68
CA THR A 202 -9.50 -5.65 -1.51
C THR A 202 -9.05 -6.45 -2.72
N PRO A 203 -9.54 -7.70 -2.92
CA PRO A 203 -9.29 -8.42 -4.16
C PRO A 203 -9.91 -7.71 -5.37
N ILE A 204 -9.17 -7.66 -6.48
CA ILE A 204 -9.67 -7.12 -7.75
C ILE A 204 -10.15 -8.31 -8.59
N THR A 205 -11.47 -8.45 -8.74
CA THR A 205 -12.08 -9.56 -9.46
C THR A 205 -12.35 -9.24 -10.93
N GLU A 206 -12.46 -7.94 -11.25
CA GLU A 206 -12.68 -7.47 -12.63
C GLU A 206 -11.70 -6.34 -12.95
N LEU A 207 -11.01 -6.45 -14.10
CA LEU A 207 -10.04 -5.48 -14.57
C LEU A 207 -10.70 -4.47 -15.52
N GLY A 208 -10.77 -3.22 -15.07
CA GLY A 208 -11.19 -2.10 -15.91
C GLY A 208 -10.07 -1.63 -16.86
N PRO A 209 -10.36 -0.65 -17.74
CA PRO A 209 -9.35 -0.11 -18.67
C PRO A 209 -8.08 0.42 -17.97
N LYS A 210 -8.24 1.08 -16.83
CA LYS A 210 -7.13 1.61 -16.03
C LYS A 210 -6.26 0.55 -15.35
N ASP A 211 -6.72 -0.69 -15.30
CA ASP A 211 -6.02 -1.81 -14.65
C ASP A 211 -5.17 -2.63 -15.65
N LYS A 212 -5.10 -2.19 -16.89
CA LYS A 212 -4.35 -2.84 -17.99
C LYS A 212 -3.29 -1.87 -18.50
N PRO A 213 -2.13 -2.38 -18.98
CA PRO A 213 -1.15 -1.54 -19.66
C PRO A 213 -1.80 -0.81 -20.84
N MET A 214 -1.35 0.43 -21.08
CA MET A 214 -1.69 1.10 -22.33
C MET A 214 -1.02 0.31 -23.46
N LEU A 215 -1.79 -0.02 -24.51
CA LEU A 215 -1.20 -0.65 -25.68
C LEU A 215 -0.24 0.36 -26.31
N GLU A 216 1.02 -0.03 -26.50
CA GLU A 216 1.91 0.74 -27.41
C GLU A 216 1.32 0.61 -28.81
N GLU A 217 0.94 1.76 -29.41
CA GLU A 217 0.54 1.86 -30.82
C GLU A 217 1.74 1.74 -31.76
#